data_293dfe52721c270ec5ebc70b6630d1bc
#
_entry.id   293dfe52721c270ec5ebc70b6630d1bc
#
_cell.length_a   1.000
_cell.length_b   1.000
_cell.length_c   1.000
_cell.angle_alpha   90.00
_cell.angle_beta   90.00
_cell.angle_gamma   90.00
#
_symmetry.space_group_name_H-M   'P 1'
#
loop_
_entity.id
_entity.type
_entity.pdbx_description
1 polymer ?
#
loop_
_entity_poly.entity_id
_entity_poly.type
_entity_poly.pdbx_seq_one_letter_code
_entity_poly.pdbx_strand_id
1 'polypeptide(L)'
;MAFDAVAVRCLVKDLKDKLINSRIDKIHQPEKDEITINLRTMTDNFKLVLSASPAHPRVHFTNVSKKNPISAPMFCMLLRKHIGSGKITDIEQIGFERIIKFSIESYDELGDLTTKYLIVEIMGRHSNIILTNQDMRILDCIKHIDFTVSSVRQLLPGLDYVSPPVQDKTDLTEINETANIDFSSPIQTADKAILSAIAGISPLTSREIVYRAFGRTDVKCSELTDNGRNKLLYETVKLAKDVQQNNFSPCKIGRAHV
;
A
#
# COMPACT_ATOMS: atom_id res chain seq x y z
N MET A 1 -7.06 6.79 9.37
CA MET A 1 -7.69 5.83 8.44
C MET A 1 -6.72 4.68 8.30
N ALA A 2 -7.14 3.45 8.56
CA ALA A 2 -6.28 2.30 8.35
C ALA A 2 -6.17 2.05 6.83
N PHE A 3 -5.00 2.27 6.27
CA PHE A 3 -4.69 1.92 4.89
C PHE A 3 -4.29 0.44 4.92
N ASP A 4 -5.21 -0.46 4.65
CA ASP A 4 -4.92 -1.90 4.57
C ASP A 4 -4.66 -2.35 3.13
N ALA A 5 -4.38 -3.64 2.93
CA ALA A 5 -4.04 -4.13 1.59
C ALA A 5 -5.24 -4.08 0.63
N VAL A 6 -6.47 -4.15 1.13
CA VAL A 6 -7.69 -3.97 0.31
C VAL A 6 -7.74 -2.54 -0.24
N ALA A 7 -7.52 -1.54 0.61
CA ALA A 7 -7.47 -0.14 0.19
C ALA A 7 -6.30 0.13 -0.77
N VAL A 8 -5.14 -0.50 -0.56
CA VAL A 8 -4.00 -0.40 -1.49
C VAL A 8 -4.34 -1.03 -2.84
N ARG A 9 -5.00 -2.19 -2.89
CA ARG A 9 -5.43 -2.84 -4.14
C ARG A 9 -6.36 -1.92 -4.95
N CYS A 10 -7.35 -1.33 -4.28
CA CYS A 10 -8.26 -0.35 -4.89
C CYS A 10 -7.49 0.87 -5.44
N LEU A 11 -6.56 1.41 -4.66
CA LEU A 11 -5.74 2.54 -5.07
C LEU A 11 -4.85 2.19 -6.27
N VAL A 12 -4.20 1.03 -6.27
CA VAL A 12 -3.33 0.59 -7.37
C VAL A 12 -4.12 0.50 -8.68
N LYS A 13 -5.37 0.00 -8.62
CA LYS A 13 -6.26 0.03 -9.79
C LYS A 13 -6.50 1.45 -10.30
N ASP A 14 -6.87 2.39 -9.43
CA ASP A 14 -7.11 3.79 -9.82
C ASP A 14 -5.83 4.48 -10.35
N LEU A 15 -4.67 4.17 -9.76
CA LEU A 15 -3.38 4.67 -10.23
C LEU A 15 -3.02 4.11 -11.61
N LYS A 16 -3.23 2.80 -11.86
CA LYS A 16 -3.01 2.19 -13.17
C LYS A 16 -3.87 2.84 -14.24
N ASP A 17 -5.16 2.95 -13.98
CA ASP A 17 -6.13 3.50 -14.93
C ASP A 17 -5.78 4.93 -15.37
N LYS A 18 -5.13 5.71 -14.50
CA LYS A 18 -4.81 7.13 -14.73
C LYS A 18 -3.37 7.41 -15.16
N LEU A 19 -2.41 6.61 -14.67
CA LEU A 19 -0.99 6.98 -14.75
C LEU A 19 -0.15 6.12 -15.68
N ILE A 20 -0.66 4.99 -16.17
CA ILE A 20 0.10 4.19 -17.15
C ILE A 20 0.39 5.05 -18.40
N ASN A 21 1.64 4.99 -18.87
CA ASN A 21 2.20 5.81 -19.93
C ASN A 21 2.36 7.31 -19.60
N SER A 22 2.09 7.76 -18.38
CA SER A 22 2.38 9.15 -17.99
C SER A 22 3.89 9.38 -17.87
N ARG A 23 4.31 10.62 -18.11
CA ARG A 23 5.70 11.08 -17.93
C ARG A 23 5.84 11.87 -16.64
N ILE A 24 6.95 11.67 -15.95
CA ILE A 24 7.33 12.44 -14.78
C ILE A 24 7.83 13.81 -15.27
N ASP A 25 7.12 14.88 -14.87
CA ASP A 25 7.47 16.27 -15.21
C ASP A 25 8.35 16.90 -14.13
N LYS A 26 7.92 16.83 -12.86
CA LYS A 26 8.66 17.42 -11.74
C LYS A 26 8.57 16.54 -10.50
N ILE A 27 9.66 16.52 -9.72
CA ILE A 27 9.74 15.83 -8.44
C ILE A 27 10.13 16.85 -7.36
N HIS A 28 9.39 16.85 -6.26
CA HIS A 28 9.62 17.70 -5.11
C HIS A 28 9.59 16.90 -3.83
N GLN A 29 10.31 17.37 -2.81
CA GLN A 29 10.27 16.84 -1.44
C GLN A 29 9.97 17.98 -0.49
N PRO A 30 8.68 18.33 -0.30
CA PRO A 30 8.29 19.45 0.56
C PRO A 30 8.51 19.19 2.04
N GLU A 31 8.49 17.93 2.46
CA GLU A 31 8.70 17.47 3.83
C GLU A 31 9.77 16.38 3.85
N LYS A 32 10.39 16.14 5.00
CA LYS A 32 11.46 15.14 5.14
C LYS A 32 11.06 13.71 4.74
N ASP A 33 9.76 13.39 4.83
CA ASP A 33 9.19 12.07 4.59
C ASP A 33 8.05 12.07 3.54
N GLU A 34 8.01 13.11 2.69
CA GLU A 34 6.99 13.24 1.64
C GLU A 34 7.60 13.62 0.29
N ILE A 35 7.26 12.87 -0.74
CA ILE A 35 7.60 13.17 -2.14
C ILE A 35 6.33 13.57 -2.89
N THR A 36 6.42 14.59 -3.71
CA THR A 36 5.38 14.99 -4.66
C THR A 36 5.91 14.83 -6.08
N ILE A 37 5.17 14.12 -6.92
CA ILE A 37 5.50 13.89 -8.33
C ILE A 37 4.42 14.51 -9.20
N ASN A 38 4.80 15.42 -10.07
CA ASN A 38 3.94 15.92 -11.14
C ASN A 38 4.07 14.98 -12.34
N LEU A 39 2.95 14.50 -12.82
CA LEU A 39 2.83 13.53 -13.90
C LEU A 39 1.98 14.12 -15.02
N ARG A 40 2.40 13.93 -16.27
CA ARG A 40 1.70 14.39 -17.45
C ARG A 40 1.32 13.20 -18.32
N THR A 41 0.05 13.08 -18.64
CA THR A 41 -0.49 12.21 -19.68
C THR A 41 -0.69 12.99 -20.97
N MET A 42 -1.29 12.40 -21.96
CA MET A 42 -1.65 13.10 -23.20
C MET A 42 -2.78 14.11 -22.99
N THR A 43 -3.67 13.88 -22.04
CA THR A 43 -4.88 14.68 -21.78
C THR A 43 -4.83 15.47 -20.48
N ASP A 44 -4.14 14.96 -19.47
CA ASP A 44 -4.26 15.44 -18.11
C ASP A 44 -2.91 15.63 -17.41
N ASN A 45 -2.91 16.43 -16.37
CA ASN A 45 -1.80 16.59 -15.45
C ASN A 45 -2.23 16.14 -14.05
N PHE A 46 -1.44 15.27 -13.45
CA PHE A 46 -1.68 14.76 -12.11
C PHE A 46 -0.56 15.18 -11.15
N LYS A 47 -0.91 15.42 -9.91
CA LYS A 47 0.05 15.59 -8.82
C LYS A 47 -0.16 14.45 -7.82
N LEU A 48 0.84 13.58 -7.70
CA LEU A 48 0.84 12.44 -6.81
C LEU A 48 1.68 12.73 -5.57
N VAL A 49 1.11 12.47 -4.39
CA VAL A 49 1.81 12.53 -3.10
C VAL A 49 2.14 11.11 -2.67
N LEU A 50 3.41 10.89 -2.32
CA LEU A 50 3.92 9.70 -1.66
C LEU A 50 4.39 10.12 -0.28
N SER A 51 3.77 9.60 0.78
CA SER A 51 4.12 9.95 2.15
C SER A 51 4.55 8.72 2.93
N ALA A 52 5.77 8.75 3.45
CA ALA A 52 6.31 7.80 4.41
C ALA A 52 6.18 8.31 5.86
N SER A 53 5.31 9.29 6.13
CA SER A 53 5.08 9.82 7.46
C SER A 53 4.59 8.72 8.40
N PRO A 54 5.18 8.57 9.62
CA PRO A 54 4.74 7.57 10.58
C PRO A 54 3.27 7.69 10.98
N ALA A 55 2.77 8.92 11.07
CA ALA A 55 1.40 9.21 11.49
C ALA A 55 0.39 9.10 10.34
N HIS A 56 0.81 9.48 9.12
CA HIS A 56 -0.07 9.58 7.96
C HIS A 56 0.57 9.04 6.68
N PRO A 57 1.00 7.76 6.65
CA PRO A 57 1.56 7.18 5.45
C PRO A 57 0.45 7.00 4.42
N ARG A 58 0.70 7.42 3.17
CA ARG A 58 -0.32 7.39 2.12
C ARG A 58 0.25 7.65 0.74
N VAL A 59 -0.50 7.23 -0.26
CA VAL A 59 -0.34 7.64 -1.65
C VAL A 59 -1.69 8.18 -2.12
N HIS A 60 -1.70 9.36 -2.75
CA HIS A 60 -2.95 9.94 -3.26
C HIS A 60 -2.69 11.08 -4.24
N PHE A 61 -3.68 11.36 -5.09
CA PHE A 61 -3.69 12.58 -5.90
C PHE A 61 -4.03 13.82 -5.06
N THR A 62 -3.47 14.96 -5.44
CA THR A 62 -3.75 16.23 -4.77
C THR A 62 -3.71 17.40 -5.74
N ASN A 63 -4.49 18.44 -5.44
CA ASN A 63 -4.38 19.75 -6.09
C ASN A 63 -3.65 20.76 -5.19
N VAL A 64 -3.32 20.38 -3.95
CA VAL A 64 -2.64 21.24 -2.99
C VAL A 64 -1.15 21.33 -3.32
N SER A 65 -0.59 22.53 -3.25
CA SER A 65 0.85 22.77 -3.38
C SER A 65 1.41 23.18 -2.03
N LYS A 66 2.41 22.45 -1.55
CA LYS A 66 3.21 22.81 -0.39
C LYS A 66 4.40 23.66 -0.82
N LYS A 67 4.90 24.49 0.09
CA LYS A 67 6.14 25.23 -0.10
C LYS A 67 7.31 24.23 -0.08
N ASN A 68 8.16 24.30 -1.09
CA ASN A 68 9.36 23.49 -1.16
C ASN A 68 10.50 24.15 -0.34
N PRO A 69 11.44 23.37 0.20
CA PRO A 69 12.65 23.91 0.80
C PRO A 69 13.50 24.65 -0.26
N ILE A 70 14.31 25.61 0.19
CA ILE A 70 15.20 26.39 -0.69
C ILE A 70 16.18 25.47 -1.44
N SER A 71 16.74 24.48 -0.74
CA SER A 71 17.59 23.44 -1.32
C SER A 71 16.87 22.13 -1.34
N ALA A 72 16.86 21.45 -2.47
CA ALA A 72 16.23 20.11 -2.59
C ALA A 72 17.01 19.08 -1.75
N PRO A 73 16.33 18.26 -0.92
CA PRO A 73 17.00 17.18 -0.20
C PRO A 73 17.67 16.17 -1.14
N MET A 74 18.69 15.46 -0.63
CA MET A 74 19.50 14.53 -1.42
C MET A 74 18.68 13.47 -2.13
N PHE A 75 17.73 12.85 -1.44
CA PHE A 75 16.84 11.84 -2.03
C PHE A 75 15.99 12.41 -3.19
N CYS A 76 15.51 13.64 -3.07
CA CYS A 76 14.79 14.32 -4.15
C CYS A 76 15.71 14.55 -5.37
N MET A 77 16.94 14.95 -5.15
CA MET A 77 17.92 15.14 -6.24
C MET A 77 18.24 13.82 -6.93
N LEU A 78 18.40 12.74 -6.17
CA LEU A 78 18.62 11.40 -6.70
C LEU A 78 17.41 10.91 -7.52
N LEU A 79 16.18 11.10 -7.04
CA LEU A 79 14.98 10.79 -7.81
C LEU A 79 14.95 11.57 -9.15
N ARG A 80 15.26 12.88 -9.13
CA ARG A 80 15.33 13.69 -10.35
C ARG A 80 16.36 13.18 -11.33
N LYS A 81 17.53 12.77 -10.83
CA LYS A 81 18.63 12.22 -11.64
C LYS A 81 18.22 10.91 -12.32
N HIS A 82 17.61 9.99 -11.60
CA HIS A 82 17.38 8.63 -12.08
C HIS A 82 16.03 8.41 -12.79
N ILE A 83 14.98 9.12 -12.38
CA ILE A 83 13.63 8.93 -12.91
C ILE A 83 12.97 10.23 -13.39
N GLY A 84 13.71 11.35 -13.37
CA GLY A 84 13.24 12.61 -13.98
C GLY A 84 12.99 12.41 -15.47
N SER A 85 11.85 12.92 -15.97
CA SER A 85 11.37 12.72 -17.36
C SER A 85 11.08 11.25 -17.75
N GLY A 86 11.16 10.32 -16.80
CA GLY A 86 10.85 8.91 -16.99
C GLY A 86 9.36 8.68 -17.27
N LYS A 87 9.05 7.52 -17.84
CA LYS A 87 7.70 7.07 -18.18
C LYS A 87 7.26 5.96 -17.22
N ILE A 88 6.08 6.09 -16.62
CA ILE A 88 5.48 5.01 -15.83
C ILE A 88 4.96 3.93 -16.77
N THR A 89 5.49 2.73 -16.66
CA THR A 89 5.12 1.58 -17.50
C THR A 89 4.23 0.59 -16.78
N ASP A 90 4.37 0.46 -15.45
CA ASP A 90 3.47 -0.34 -14.62
C ASP A 90 3.37 0.19 -13.19
N ILE A 91 2.29 -0.17 -12.51
CA ILE A 91 2.07 0.12 -11.07
C ILE A 91 1.45 -1.12 -10.46
N GLU A 92 2.09 -1.76 -9.51
CA GLU A 92 1.57 -2.98 -8.90
C GLU A 92 1.61 -2.95 -7.37
N GLN A 93 0.74 -3.71 -6.75
CA GLN A 93 0.82 -4.06 -5.35
C GLN A 93 1.70 -5.30 -5.22
N ILE A 94 2.75 -5.24 -4.41
CA ILE A 94 3.61 -6.41 -4.16
C ILE A 94 2.89 -7.37 -3.19
N GLY A 95 2.56 -8.56 -3.67
CA GLY A 95 1.74 -9.50 -2.92
C GLY A 95 0.36 -8.92 -2.58
N PHE A 96 -0.20 -9.32 -1.45
CA PHE A 96 -1.36 -8.65 -0.87
C PHE A 96 -0.93 -7.81 0.35
N GLU A 97 0.12 -7.00 0.16
CA GLU A 97 0.73 -6.17 1.18
C GLU A 97 0.48 -4.68 0.91
N ARG A 98 0.84 -3.83 1.88
CA ARG A 98 0.72 -2.38 1.77
C ARG A 98 1.93 -1.77 1.08
N ILE A 99 2.31 -2.35 -0.06
CA ILE A 99 3.48 -1.95 -0.85
C ILE A 99 3.05 -1.70 -2.28
N ILE A 100 3.37 -0.51 -2.79
CA ILE A 100 3.12 -0.12 -4.18
C ILE A 100 4.46 0.01 -4.89
N LYS A 101 4.62 -0.69 -6.03
CA LYS A 101 5.79 -0.59 -6.90
C LYS A 101 5.39 0.10 -8.20
N PHE A 102 6.09 1.19 -8.53
CA PHE A 102 5.99 1.87 -9.82
C PHE A 102 7.18 1.44 -10.67
N SER A 103 6.92 0.86 -11.84
CA SER A 103 7.94 0.60 -12.86
C SER A 103 8.09 1.82 -13.74
N ILE A 104 9.32 2.33 -13.86
CA ILE A 104 9.62 3.59 -14.54
C ILE A 104 10.76 3.36 -15.53
N GLU A 105 10.49 3.56 -16.80
CA GLU A 105 11.51 3.61 -17.84
C GLU A 105 12.12 5.00 -17.92
N SER A 106 13.42 5.08 -17.86
CA SER A 106 14.19 6.33 -17.98
C SER A 106 15.56 6.07 -18.58
N TYR A 107 16.12 7.07 -19.24
CA TYR A 107 17.49 7.00 -19.73
C TYR A 107 18.47 7.13 -18.56
N ASP A 108 19.53 6.34 -18.61
CA ASP A 108 20.64 6.46 -17.67
C ASP A 108 21.70 7.49 -18.18
N GLU A 109 22.82 7.60 -17.46
CA GLU A 109 23.89 8.55 -17.79
C GLU A 109 24.62 8.21 -19.11
N LEU A 110 24.55 6.96 -19.58
CA LEU A 110 25.11 6.50 -20.84
C LEU A 110 24.13 6.68 -22.02
N GLY A 111 22.89 7.04 -21.72
CA GLY A 111 21.82 7.18 -22.73
C GLY A 111 21.07 5.88 -23.00
N ASP A 112 21.29 4.84 -22.21
CA ASP A 112 20.57 3.57 -22.32
C ASP A 112 19.22 3.64 -21.62
N LEU A 113 18.19 3.07 -22.24
CA LEU A 113 16.87 2.96 -21.65
C LEU A 113 16.88 1.84 -20.59
N THR A 114 16.64 2.22 -19.35
CA THR A 114 16.67 1.30 -18.20
C THR A 114 15.39 1.40 -17.39
N THR A 115 15.00 0.29 -16.76
CA THR A 115 13.88 0.26 -15.82
C THR A 115 14.37 0.50 -14.40
N LYS A 116 13.65 1.33 -13.66
CA LYS A 116 13.85 1.56 -12.24
C LYS A 116 12.52 1.39 -11.51
N TYR A 117 12.59 0.97 -10.25
CA TYR A 117 11.40 0.78 -9.43
C TYR A 117 11.37 1.79 -8.30
N LEU A 118 10.26 2.52 -8.20
CA LEU A 118 9.96 3.36 -7.05
C LEU A 118 8.97 2.60 -6.17
N ILE A 119 9.43 2.15 -5.01
CA ILE A 119 8.67 1.32 -4.08
C ILE A 119 8.20 2.17 -2.92
N VAL A 120 6.91 2.13 -2.61
CA VAL A 120 6.29 2.87 -1.52
C VAL A 120 5.68 1.89 -0.53
N GLU A 121 6.24 1.83 0.67
CA GLU A 121 5.76 1.03 1.79
C GLU A 121 4.88 1.87 2.71
N ILE A 122 3.64 1.43 2.95
CA ILE A 122 2.62 2.16 3.73
C ILE A 122 2.37 1.40 5.04
N MET A 123 3.34 1.42 5.97
CA MET A 123 3.37 0.57 7.16
C MET A 123 3.54 1.34 8.48
N GLY A 124 2.86 2.49 8.61
CA GLY A 124 2.97 3.33 9.81
C GLY A 124 4.41 3.81 10.04
N ARG A 125 4.98 3.53 11.21
CA ARG A 125 6.36 3.92 11.53
C ARG A 125 7.42 3.30 10.61
N HIS A 126 7.12 2.16 9.99
CA HIS A 126 8.00 1.44 9.07
C HIS A 126 7.80 1.84 7.60
N SER A 127 6.97 2.86 7.34
CA SER A 127 6.77 3.36 5.99
C SER A 127 8.05 3.95 5.41
N ASN A 128 8.27 3.68 4.11
CA ASN A 128 9.45 4.15 3.38
C ASN A 128 9.13 4.43 1.91
N ILE A 129 10.00 5.16 1.24
CA ILE A 129 9.99 5.35 -0.21
C ILE A 129 11.40 5.00 -0.70
N ILE A 130 11.50 4.03 -1.58
CA ILE A 130 12.76 3.37 -1.95
C ILE A 130 12.87 3.41 -3.47
N LEU A 131 14.02 3.82 -4.00
CA LEU A 131 14.34 3.70 -5.42
C LEU A 131 15.32 2.55 -5.62
N THR A 132 15.01 1.65 -6.56
CA THR A 132 15.90 0.55 -6.95
C THR A 132 16.20 0.59 -8.45
N ASN A 133 17.26 -0.11 -8.86
CA ASN A 133 17.49 -0.45 -10.27
C ASN A 133 16.60 -1.65 -10.67
N GLN A 134 16.75 -2.11 -11.92
CA GLN A 134 16.02 -3.26 -12.46
C GLN A 134 16.30 -4.60 -11.74
N ASP A 135 17.47 -4.73 -11.08
CA ASP A 135 17.87 -5.92 -10.32
C ASP A 135 17.42 -5.84 -8.86
N MET A 136 16.53 -4.91 -8.52
CA MET A 136 16.04 -4.65 -7.16
C MET A 136 17.13 -4.18 -6.18
N ARG A 137 18.29 -3.73 -6.67
CA ARG A 137 19.34 -3.13 -5.83
C ARG A 137 18.95 -1.70 -5.48
N ILE A 138 18.98 -1.37 -4.20
CA ILE A 138 18.62 -0.05 -3.67
C ILE A 138 19.60 1.01 -4.17
N LEU A 139 19.11 2.01 -4.87
CA LEU A 139 19.86 3.21 -5.24
C LEU A 139 19.85 4.21 -4.10
N ASP A 140 18.69 4.42 -3.47
CA ASP A 140 18.55 5.17 -2.22
C ASP A 140 17.13 5.00 -1.66
N CYS A 141 16.90 5.49 -0.43
CA CYS A 141 15.59 5.52 0.20
C CYS A 141 15.43 6.77 1.07
N ILE A 142 14.18 7.20 1.26
CA ILE A 142 13.86 8.42 2.03
C ILE A 142 14.21 8.27 3.52
N LYS A 143 14.22 7.02 4.03
CA LYS A 143 14.65 6.68 5.38
C LYS A 143 15.66 5.54 5.30
N HIS A 144 16.89 5.79 5.71
CA HIS A 144 17.91 4.75 5.84
C HIS A 144 17.62 3.90 7.08
N ILE A 145 17.60 2.59 6.90
CA ILE A 145 17.39 1.60 7.96
C ILE A 145 18.62 0.70 8.01
N ASP A 146 19.46 0.92 8.99
CA ASP A 146 20.65 0.09 9.27
C ASP A 146 20.37 -0.95 10.37
N PHE A 147 21.38 -1.72 10.72
CA PHE A 147 21.28 -2.76 11.76
C PHE A 147 21.01 -2.20 13.16
N THR A 148 21.30 -0.91 13.42
CA THR A 148 21.00 -0.27 14.70
C THR A 148 19.52 0.09 14.84
N VAL A 149 18.85 0.33 13.70
CA VAL A 149 17.40 0.66 13.63
C VAL A 149 16.57 -0.61 13.52
N SER A 150 17.05 -1.63 12.81
CA SER A 150 16.32 -2.89 12.60
C SER A 150 17.28 -4.05 12.44
N SER A 151 17.12 -5.07 13.28
CA SER A 151 17.82 -6.36 13.16
C SER A 151 17.21 -7.28 12.09
N VAL A 152 15.99 -6.98 11.64
CA VAL A 152 15.24 -7.86 10.73
C VAL A 152 15.52 -7.54 9.28
N ARG A 153 15.63 -6.24 8.93
CA ARG A 153 15.76 -5.79 7.55
C ARG A 153 16.50 -4.46 7.48
N GLN A 154 17.44 -4.38 6.56
CA GLN A 154 18.18 -3.16 6.27
C GLN A 154 17.72 -2.56 4.95
N LEU A 155 17.66 -1.23 4.88
CA LEU A 155 17.33 -0.47 3.67
C LEU A 155 18.39 0.63 3.52
N LEU A 156 19.45 0.31 2.80
CA LEU A 156 20.59 1.20 2.56
C LEU A 156 21.00 1.14 1.08
N PRO A 157 21.56 2.22 0.52
CA PRO A 157 22.11 2.21 -0.82
C PRO A 157 23.11 1.06 -1.04
N GLY A 158 23.00 0.39 -2.18
CA GLY A 158 23.85 -0.72 -2.57
C GLY A 158 23.44 -2.10 -2.04
N LEU A 159 22.46 -2.21 -1.14
CA LEU A 159 21.88 -3.49 -0.73
C LEU A 159 20.73 -3.89 -1.66
N ASP A 160 20.43 -5.17 -1.69
CA ASP A 160 19.24 -5.68 -2.38
C ASP A 160 17.97 -5.35 -1.58
N TYR A 161 16.91 -4.98 -2.29
CA TYR A 161 15.62 -4.76 -1.66
C TYR A 161 15.02 -6.11 -1.23
N VAL A 162 14.76 -6.24 0.04
CA VAL A 162 14.06 -7.37 0.63
C VAL A 162 12.70 -6.89 1.12
N SER A 163 11.64 -7.61 0.75
CA SER A 163 10.28 -7.32 1.24
C SER A 163 10.20 -7.45 2.76
N PRO A 164 9.27 -6.73 3.41
CA PRO A 164 8.99 -6.94 4.83
C PRO A 164 8.67 -8.41 5.13
N PRO A 165 8.93 -8.89 6.37
CA PRO A 165 8.60 -10.25 6.77
C PRO A 165 7.10 -10.53 6.58
N VAL A 166 6.78 -11.66 5.97
CA VAL A 166 5.41 -12.14 5.81
C VAL A 166 4.87 -12.59 7.17
N GLN A 167 3.61 -12.29 7.44
CA GLN A 167 2.92 -12.80 8.62
C GLN A 167 2.46 -14.24 8.36
N ASP A 168 2.45 -15.06 9.43
CA ASP A 168 1.88 -16.42 9.37
C ASP A 168 0.34 -16.33 9.40
N LYS A 169 -0.24 -15.90 8.29
CA LYS A 169 -1.67 -15.73 8.06
C LYS A 169 -2.01 -16.03 6.62
N THR A 170 -3.22 -16.46 6.37
CA THR A 170 -3.72 -16.69 5.01
C THR A 170 -3.97 -15.35 4.31
N ASP A 171 -3.45 -15.18 3.10
CA ASP A 171 -3.76 -14.01 2.27
C ASP A 171 -5.26 -13.96 1.96
N LEU A 172 -5.88 -12.79 2.09
CA LEU A 172 -7.31 -12.63 1.78
C LEU A 172 -7.63 -13.10 0.36
N THR A 173 -6.73 -12.88 -0.60
CA THR A 173 -6.95 -13.28 -1.99
C THR A 173 -6.88 -14.79 -2.22
N GLU A 174 -6.38 -15.57 -1.26
CA GLU A 174 -6.34 -17.03 -1.29
C GLU A 174 -7.51 -17.67 -0.53
N ILE A 175 -8.31 -16.86 0.19
CA ILE A 175 -9.46 -17.35 0.94
C ILE A 175 -10.54 -17.87 -0.02
N ASN A 176 -10.99 -19.08 0.27
CA ASN A 176 -12.04 -19.78 -0.45
C ASN A 176 -13.05 -20.44 0.52
N GLU A 177 -14.02 -21.15 -0.01
CA GLU A 177 -15.12 -21.77 0.75
C GLU A 177 -14.66 -22.89 1.70
N THR A 178 -13.43 -23.39 1.55
CA THR A 178 -12.82 -24.41 2.43
C THR A 178 -11.90 -23.81 3.49
N ALA A 179 -11.74 -22.49 3.52
CA ALA A 179 -10.88 -21.83 4.48
C ALA A 179 -11.37 -22.05 5.92
N ASN A 180 -10.44 -22.38 6.80
CA ASN A 180 -10.74 -22.60 8.21
C ASN A 180 -10.23 -21.41 9.05
N ILE A 181 -11.16 -20.68 9.66
CA ILE A 181 -10.86 -19.63 10.62
C ILE A 181 -11.13 -20.20 12.00
N ASP A 182 -10.14 -20.14 12.88
CA ASP A 182 -10.28 -20.63 14.25
C ASP A 182 -11.12 -19.69 15.11
N PHE A 183 -12.30 -20.17 15.49
CA PHE A 183 -13.21 -19.50 16.43
C PHE A 183 -13.31 -20.23 17.79
N SER A 184 -12.33 -21.06 18.14
CA SER A 184 -12.37 -21.88 19.36
C SER A 184 -12.22 -21.07 20.66
N SER A 185 -11.59 -19.92 20.61
CA SER A 185 -11.35 -19.07 21.79
C SER A 185 -12.64 -18.40 22.28
N PRO A 186 -13.20 -18.78 23.43
CA PRO A 186 -14.49 -18.25 23.90
C PRO A 186 -14.45 -16.78 24.33
N ILE A 187 -13.27 -16.26 24.63
CA ILE A 187 -13.05 -14.89 25.12
C ILE A 187 -12.89 -13.91 23.94
N GLN A 188 -12.50 -14.42 22.79
CA GLN A 188 -12.20 -13.60 21.61
C GLN A 188 -13.49 -13.20 20.88
N THR A 189 -13.50 -12.01 20.30
CA THR A 189 -14.56 -11.58 19.38
C THR A 189 -14.28 -12.08 17.96
N ALA A 190 -15.33 -12.30 17.17
CA ALA A 190 -15.24 -12.83 15.80
C ALA A 190 -14.37 -11.96 14.88
N ASP A 191 -14.43 -10.63 15.03
CA ASP A 191 -13.57 -9.71 14.27
C ASP A 191 -12.08 -9.91 14.56
N LYS A 192 -11.72 -10.19 15.83
CA LYS A 192 -10.32 -10.48 16.20
C LYS A 192 -9.87 -11.85 15.69
N ALA A 193 -10.75 -12.86 15.72
CA ALA A 193 -10.45 -14.17 15.15
C ALA A 193 -10.16 -14.06 13.64
N ILE A 194 -11.00 -13.36 12.90
CA ILE A 194 -10.80 -13.08 11.46
C ILE A 194 -9.49 -12.30 11.23
N LEU A 195 -9.24 -11.24 12.02
CA LEU A 195 -8.03 -10.43 11.90
C LEU A 195 -6.74 -11.22 12.20
N SER A 196 -6.81 -12.22 13.10
CA SER A 196 -5.66 -13.06 13.43
C SER A 196 -5.38 -14.11 12.35
N ALA A 197 -6.40 -14.54 11.60
CA ALA A 197 -6.29 -15.58 10.58
C ALA A 197 -5.93 -15.04 9.19
N ILE A 198 -6.35 -13.81 8.86
CA ILE A 198 -6.27 -13.27 7.50
C ILE A 198 -5.26 -12.13 7.43
N ALA A 199 -4.32 -12.23 6.48
CA ALA A 199 -3.36 -11.19 6.15
C ALA A 199 -4.00 -10.06 5.31
N GLY A 200 -3.41 -8.88 5.38
CA GLY A 200 -3.76 -7.75 4.51
C GLY A 200 -5.01 -6.97 4.90
N ILE A 201 -5.80 -7.42 5.87
CA ILE A 201 -6.99 -6.70 6.36
C ILE A 201 -6.70 -5.85 7.59
N SER A 202 -7.53 -4.85 7.81
CA SER A 202 -7.49 -3.99 9.01
C SER A 202 -8.55 -4.40 10.04
N PRO A 203 -8.44 -3.91 11.30
CA PRO A 203 -9.53 -4.06 12.27
C PRO A 203 -10.87 -3.49 11.82
N LEU A 204 -10.85 -2.51 10.90
CA LEU A 204 -12.07 -1.96 10.32
C LEU A 204 -12.69 -2.97 9.35
N THR A 205 -11.89 -3.56 8.48
CA THR A 205 -12.33 -4.54 7.50
C THR A 205 -12.86 -5.81 8.18
N SER A 206 -12.18 -6.32 9.22
CA SER A 206 -12.67 -7.48 9.96
C SER A 206 -13.99 -7.20 10.69
N ARG A 207 -14.17 -6.01 11.26
CA ARG A 207 -15.46 -5.60 11.86
C ARG A 207 -16.56 -5.46 10.83
N GLU A 208 -16.25 -4.97 9.63
CA GLU A 208 -17.21 -4.89 8.53
C GLU A 208 -17.71 -6.27 8.11
N ILE A 209 -16.82 -7.26 8.03
CA ILE A 209 -17.22 -8.66 7.75
C ILE A 209 -18.22 -9.16 8.80
N VAL A 210 -17.95 -8.95 10.10
CA VAL A 210 -18.85 -9.35 11.18
C VAL A 210 -20.16 -8.59 11.10
N TYR A 211 -20.13 -7.29 10.82
CA TYR A 211 -21.33 -6.47 10.66
C TYR A 211 -22.22 -6.94 9.50
N ARG A 212 -21.65 -7.28 8.37
CA ARG A 212 -22.41 -7.85 7.23
C ARG A 212 -23.08 -9.17 7.58
N ALA A 213 -22.41 -10.01 8.38
CA ALA A 213 -22.97 -11.31 8.79
C ALA A 213 -24.09 -11.20 9.82
N PHE A 214 -24.02 -10.21 10.76
CA PHE A 214 -24.88 -10.19 11.94
C PHE A 214 -25.59 -8.85 12.24
N GLY A 215 -25.29 -7.77 11.52
CA GLY A 215 -25.81 -6.43 11.75
C GLY A 215 -25.21 -5.74 13.01
N ARG A 216 -24.22 -6.36 13.67
CA ARG A 216 -23.48 -5.84 14.83
C ARG A 216 -22.03 -6.30 14.79
N THR A 217 -21.13 -5.67 15.56
CA THR A 217 -19.68 -5.96 15.52
C THR A 217 -19.14 -6.64 16.77
N ASP A 218 -19.93 -6.70 17.84
CA ASP A 218 -19.55 -7.19 19.17
C ASP A 218 -19.85 -8.70 19.40
N VAL A 219 -19.80 -9.49 18.34
CA VAL A 219 -20.10 -10.93 18.38
C VAL A 219 -18.92 -11.70 18.99
N LYS A 220 -19.15 -12.43 20.09
CA LYS A 220 -18.17 -13.32 20.71
C LYS A 220 -18.09 -14.66 19.98
N CYS A 221 -16.91 -15.26 19.93
CA CYS A 221 -16.73 -16.59 19.32
C CYS A 221 -17.56 -17.66 20.05
N SER A 222 -17.79 -17.52 21.37
CA SER A 222 -18.66 -18.39 22.15
C SER A 222 -20.15 -18.35 21.76
N GLU A 223 -20.60 -17.29 21.08
CA GLU A 223 -21.98 -17.12 20.62
C GLU A 223 -22.19 -17.72 19.21
N LEU A 224 -21.11 -18.13 18.52
CA LEU A 224 -21.16 -18.59 17.14
C LEU A 224 -21.68 -20.02 17.06
N THR A 225 -22.83 -20.18 16.41
CA THR A 225 -23.30 -21.47 15.91
C THR A 225 -22.60 -21.83 14.61
N ASP A 226 -22.74 -23.07 14.13
CA ASP A 226 -22.18 -23.48 12.82
C ASP A 226 -22.75 -22.62 11.68
N ASN A 227 -24.03 -22.27 11.72
CA ASN A 227 -24.63 -21.34 10.77
C ASN A 227 -24.00 -19.95 10.84
N GLY A 228 -23.67 -19.46 12.05
CA GLY A 228 -22.97 -18.18 12.25
C GLY A 228 -21.57 -18.19 11.66
N ARG A 229 -20.82 -19.28 11.82
CA ARG A 229 -19.49 -19.47 11.22
C ARG A 229 -19.56 -19.49 9.70
N ASN A 230 -20.54 -20.19 9.13
CA ASN A 230 -20.76 -20.24 7.70
C ASN A 230 -21.10 -18.86 7.11
N LYS A 231 -21.89 -18.03 7.82
CA LYS A 231 -22.15 -16.65 7.40
C LYS A 231 -20.88 -15.79 7.38
N LEU A 232 -20.03 -15.91 8.40
CA LEU A 232 -18.75 -15.18 8.44
C LEU A 232 -17.84 -15.61 7.29
N LEU A 233 -17.72 -16.92 7.04
CA LEU A 233 -16.95 -17.44 5.92
C LEU A 233 -17.50 -16.93 4.59
N TYR A 234 -18.81 -16.96 4.39
CA TYR A 234 -19.46 -16.44 3.18
C TYR A 234 -19.12 -14.97 2.92
N GLU A 235 -19.27 -14.08 3.92
CA GLU A 235 -18.95 -12.65 3.76
C GLU A 235 -17.45 -12.42 3.54
N THR A 236 -16.59 -13.24 4.15
CA THR A 236 -15.14 -13.19 3.93
C THR A 236 -14.78 -13.60 2.50
N VAL A 237 -15.31 -14.71 2.01
CA VAL A 237 -15.11 -15.19 0.63
C VAL A 237 -15.67 -14.18 -0.38
N LYS A 238 -16.81 -13.58 -0.10
CA LYS A 238 -17.38 -12.54 -0.95
C LYS A 238 -16.44 -11.34 -1.08
N LEU A 239 -15.88 -10.87 0.04
CA LEU A 239 -14.88 -9.80 0.03
C LEU A 239 -13.62 -10.22 -0.75
N ALA A 240 -13.14 -11.45 -0.56
CA ALA A 240 -12.00 -11.98 -1.31
C ALA A 240 -12.24 -11.96 -2.83
N LYS A 241 -13.43 -12.43 -3.27
CA LYS A 241 -13.84 -12.40 -4.68
C LYS A 241 -13.92 -10.96 -5.23
N ASP A 242 -14.50 -10.02 -4.48
CA ASP A 242 -14.56 -8.60 -4.89
C ASP A 242 -13.14 -8.02 -5.07
N VAL A 243 -12.20 -8.34 -4.17
CA VAL A 243 -10.81 -7.91 -4.24
C VAL A 243 -10.08 -8.53 -5.44
N GLN A 244 -10.24 -9.83 -5.67
CA GLN A 244 -9.65 -10.55 -6.81
C GLN A 244 -10.13 -9.97 -8.15
N GLN A 245 -11.40 -9.63 -8.24
CA GLN A 245 -12.04 -9.09 -9.45
C GLN A 245 -11.87 -7.57 -9.61
N ASN A 246 -11.18 -6.90 -8.66
CA ASN A 246 -11.10 -5.45 -8.59
C ASN A 246 -12.47 -4.75 -8.61
N ASN A 247 -13.47 -5.37 -8.00
CA ASN A 247 -14.82 -4.84 -7.88
C ASN A 247 -14.93 -3.93 -6.67
N PHE A 248 -14.49 -2.67 -6.82
CA PHE A 248 -14.44 -1.69 -5.75
C PHE A 248 -15.47 -0.58 -5.94
N SER A 249 -16.12 -0.20 -4.83
CA SER A 249 -17.02 0.95 -4.76
C SER A 249 -16.57 1.87 -3.61
N PRO A 250 -15.47 2.62 -3.79
CA PRO A 250 -14.93 3.46 -2.73
C PRO A 250 -15.90 4.59 -2.41
N CYS A 251 -16.16 4.82 -1.12
CA CYS A 251 -17.00 5.90 -0.65
C CYS A 251 -16.30 6.71 0.46
N LYS A 252 -16.61 8.00 0.54
CA LYS A 252 -16.18 8.87 1.63
C LYS A 252 -17.33 8.97 2.64
N ILE A 253 -17.13 8.38 3.82
CA ILE A 253 -18.07 8.54 4.93
C ILE A 253 -17.78 9.89 5.59
N GLY A 254 -18.70 10.85 5.47
CA GLY A 254 -18.67 12.13 6.18
C GLY A 254 -18.92 11.93 7.67
N ARG A 255 -18.45 12.87 8.52
CA ARG A 255 -18.90 12.93 9.91
C ARG A 255 -20.37 13.28 9.91
N ALA A 256 -21.20 12.45 10.54
CA ALA A 256 -22.55 12.87 10.88
C ALA A 256 -22.40 14.10 11.81
N HIS A 257 -22.98 15.23 11.42
CA HIS A 257 -23.18 16.32 12.36
C HIS A 257 -24.30 15.85 13.30
N VAL A 258 -23.94 15.53 14.54
CA VAL A 258 -24.86 15.35 15.66
C VAL A 258 -25.16 16.73 16.22
#